data_7943ba522f270515642cf05e25b78a5e
#
_entry.id   7943ba522f270515642cf05e25b78a5e
#
_cell.length_a   1.000
_cell.length_b   1.000
_cell.length_c   1.000
_cell.angle_alpha   90.00
_cell.angle_beta   90.00
_cell.angle_gamma   90.00
#
_symmetry.space_group_name_H-M   'P 1'
#
loop_
_entity.id
_entity.type
_entity.pdbx_description
1 polymer ?
#
loop_
_entity_poly.entity_id
_entity_poly.type
_entity_poly.pdbx_seq_one_letter_code
_entity_poly.pdbx_strand_id
1 'polypeptide(L)'
;MSDRLLPDWGWACILQARHADWAARRTTSFIVDEVAIEIDAGGAWRCAAALAAETAELLDLFLPLVAQAGPWVIAQLGQSLDGRIATASGASHYINALEARTHLHRLRAVVDAVVVGVGTVNADDPQLTVRHVPGANPLRVVLDPRRRAKSGNASCPAMAKALRRRQCCAGCARPDTDGCWWRAAA
;
A
#
# COMPACT_ATOMS: atom_id res chain seq x y z
N MET A 1 -14.06 29.16 15.22
CA MET A 1 -13.92 28.26 14.05
C MET A 1 -13.21 27.04 14.59
N SER A 2 -13.84 25.88 14.53
CA SER A 2 -13.32 24.64 15.13
C SER A 2 -12.09 24.20 14.33
N ASP A 3 -10.91 24.23 14.94
CA ASP A 3 -9.68 23.66 14.38
C ASP A 3 -9.79 22.13 14.41
N ARG A 4 -10.52 21.59 13.43
CA ARG A 4 -10.60 20.14 13.24
C ARG A 4 -9.40 19.68 12.46
N LEU A 5 -8.76 18.62 12.93
CA LEU A 5 -7.64 18.01 12.24
C LEU A 5 -8.08 17.45 10.89
N LEU A 6 -7.34 17.82 9.84
CA LEU A 6 -7.65 17.52 8.44
C LEU A 6 -7.05 16.16 8.00
N PRO A 7 -7.47 15.63 6.85
CA PRO A 7 -6.97 14.36 6.31
C PRO A 7 -5.45 14.26 6.17
N ASP A 8 -4.75 15.37 5.89
CA ASP A 8 -3.29 15.38 5.79
C ASP A 8 -2.60 15.04 7.11
N TRP A 9 -3.14 15.54 8.25
CA TRP A 9 -2.69 15.13 9.57
C TRP A 9 -2.92 13.64 9.81
N GLY A 10 -4.12 13.14 9.50
CA GLY A 10 -4.46 11.72 9.62
C GLY A 10 -3.53 10.85 8.78
N TRP A 11 -3.20 11.30 7.58
CA TRP A 11 -2.26 10.59 6.71
C TRP A 11 -0.84 10.56 7.28
N ALA A 12 -0.36 11.64 7.86
CA ALA A 12 0.93 11.69 8.56
C ALA A 12 0.98 10.71 9.73
N CYS A 13 -0.11 10.60 10.52
CA CYS A 13 -0.24 9.60 11.60
C CYS A 13 -0.11 8.17 11.07
N ILE A 14 -0.78 7.84 9.95
CA ILE A 14 -0.72 6.52 9.33
C ILE A 14 0.70 6.18 8.85
N LEU A 15 1.38 7.13 8.20
CA LEU A 15 2.75 6.94 7.75
C LEU A 15 3.72 6.72 8.92
N GLN A 16 3.52 7.42 10.02
CA GLN A 16 4.32 7.23 11.23
C GLN A 16 4.03 5.88 11.89
N ALA A 17 2.76 5.49 12.00
CA ALA A 17 2.34 4.20 12.54
C ALA A 17 2.89 3.01 11.74
N ARG A 18 3.05 3.15 10.41
CA ARG A 18 3.65 2.12 9.54
C ARG A 18 5.05 1.70 9.99
N HIS A 19 5.82 2.61 10.58
CA HIS A 19 7.20 2.37 11.01
C HIS A 19 7.32 1.87 12.45
N ALA A 20 6.21 1.72 13.17
CA ALA A 20 6.24 1.20 14.54
C ALA A 20 6.47 -0.32 14.56
N ASP A 21 7.17 -0.79 15.60
CA ASP A 21 7.35 -2.23 15.84
C ASP A 21 6.13 -2.80 16.56
N TRP A 22 5.15 -3.22 15.79
CA TRP A 22 3.89 -3.80 16.28
C TRP A 22 4.04 -5.23 16.80
N ALA A 23 5.16 -5.90 16.51
CA ALA A 23 5.45 -7.21 17.10
C ALA A 23 5.88 -7.08 18.55
N ALA A 24 6.61 -6.01 18.90
CA ALA A 24 7.10 -5.76 20.25
C ALA A 24 6.14 -4.92 21.11
N ARG A 25 5.20 -4.17 20.50
CA ARG A 25 4.35 -3.20 21.20
C ARG A 25 2.87 -3.48 20.97
N ARG A 26 2.09 -3.49 22.06
CA ARG A 26 0.63 -3.57 21.98
C ARG A 26 -0.04 -2.22 21.75
N THR A 27 0.60 -1.15 22.16
CA THR A 27 0.12 0.22 22.03
C THR A 27 1.31 1.13 21.82
N THR A 28 1.14 2.16 21.01
CA THR A 28 2.15 3.19 20.80
C THR A 28 1.48 4.55 20.68
N SER A 29 2.18 5.59 21.10
CA SER A 29 1.70 6.98 21.01
C SER A 29 2.66 7.78 20.15
N PHE A 30 2.09 8.59 19.27
CA PHE A 30 2.81 9.52 18.41
C PHE A 30 2.35 10.95 18.66
N ILE A 31 3.21 11.89 18.40
CA ILE A 31 2.87 13.32 18.36
C ILE A 31 3.07 13.77 16.92
N VAL A 32 2.01 14.25 16.30
CA VAL A 32 2.00 14.83 14.96
C VAL A 32 1.42 16.23 15.06
N ASP A 33 2.15 17.24 14.62
CA ASP A 33 1.76 18.64 14.71
C ASP A 33 1.23 19.04 16.10
N GLU A 34 2.00 18.69 17.14
CA GLU A 34 1.69 18.94 18.55
C GLU A 34 0.47 18.18 19.13
N VAL A 35 -0.19 17.34 18.32
CA VAL A 35 -1.34 16.54 18.75
C VAL A 35 -0.94 15.08 18.94
N ALA A 36 -1.27 14.55 20.14
CA ALA A 36 -1.02 13.16 20.47
C ALA A 36 -2.13 12.25 19.93
N ILE A 37 -1.73 11.14 19.32
CA ILE A 37 -2.59 10.01 18.96
C ILE A 37 -2.03 8.74 19.59
N GLU A 38 -2.89 7.94 20.21
CA GLU A 38 -2.58 6.61 20.71
C GLU A 38 -3.19 5.58 19.79
N ILE A 39 -2.42 4.55 19.43
CA ILE A 39 -2.84 3.50 18.49
C ILE A 39 -2.47 2.15 19.09
N ASP A 40 -3.38 1.19 19.07
CA ASP A 40 -3.13 -0.18 19.49
C ASP A 40 -2.70 -1.09 18.31
N ALA A 41 -2.25 -2.30 18.64
CA ALA A 41 -1.80 -3.30 17.65
C ALA A 41 -2.95 -3.85 16.76
N GLY A 42 -4.20 -3.50 17.03
CA GLY A 42 -5.35 -3.78 16.17
C GLY A 42 -5.71 -2.62 15.26
N GLY A 43 -5.02 -1.47 15.43
CA GLY A 43 -5.30 -0.25 14.70
C GLY A 43 -6.41 0.60 15.30
N ALA A 44 -6.95 0.25 16.47
CA ALA A 44 -7.84 1.13 17.20
C ALA A 44 -7.06 2.33 17.74
N TRP A 45 -7.65 3.50 17.67
CA TRP A 45 -6.97 4.75 17.98
C TRP A 45 -7.77 5.67 18.91
N ARG A 46 -7.06 6.54 19.60
CA ARG A 46 -7.62 7.59 20.46
C ARG A 46 -6.88 8.90 20.24
N CYS A 47 -7.64 9.96 20.10
CA CYS A 47 -7.13 11.31 20.00
C CYS A 47 -8.04 12.26 20.81
N ALA A 48 -7.46 13.19 21.58
CA ALA A 48 -8.21 14.16 22.36
C ALA A 48 -8.71 15.34 21.51
N ALA A 49 -8.10 15.57 20.35
CA ALA A 49 -8.46 16.67 19.47
C ALA A 49 -9.71 16.33 18.64
N ALA A 50 -10.45 17.36 18.25
CA ALA A 50 -11.57 17.18 17.33
C ALA A 50 -11.06 16.91 15.92
N LEU A 51 -11.57 15.83 15.29
CA LEU A 51 -11.22 15.46 13.93
C LEU A 51 -12.34 15.80 12.94
N ALA A 52 -11.96 16.05 11.69
CA ALA A 52 -12.91 16.01 10.59
C ALA A 52 -13.38 14.56 10.35
N ALA A 53 -14.58 14.37 9.85
CA ALA A 53 -15.15 13.01 9.62
C ALA A 53 -14.27 12.22 8.66
N GLU A 54 -13.79 12.86 7.60
CA GLU A 54 -12.91 12.25 6.59
C GLU A 54 -11.56 11.81 7.18
N THR A 55 -11.08 12.51 8.22
CA THR A 55 -9.85 12.14 8.93
C THR A 55 -10.07 10.89 9.77
N ALA A 56 -11.19 10.80 10.48
CA ALA A 56 -11.55 9.62 11.26
C ALA A 56 -11.73 8.39 10.35
N GLU A 57 -12.46 8.53 9.25
CA GLU A 57 -12.64 7.46 8.25
C GLU A 57 -11.29 6.99 7.67
N LEU A 58 -10.38 7.92 7.41
CA LEU A 58 -9.05 7.60 6.91
C LEU A 58 -8.22 6.79 7.93
N LEU A 59 -8.26 7.19 9.20
CA LEU A 59 -7.61 6.47 10.29
C LEU A 59 -8.22 5.08 10.48
N ASP A 60 -9.54 4.97 10.51
CA ASP A 60 -10.26 3.70 10.66
C ASP A 60 -9.95 2.71 9.54
N LEU A 61 -9.75 3.22 8.32
CA LEU A 61 -9.43 2.39 7.16
C LEU A 61 -7.98 1.90 7.13
N PHE A 62 -7.01 2.77 7.45
CA PHE A 62 -5.61 2.47 7.21
C PHE A 62 -4.83 2.02 8.45
N LEU A 63 -5.20 2.46 9.66
CA LEU A 63 -4.50 2.04 10.87
C LEU A 63 -4.56 0.53 11.11
N PRO A 64 -5.70 -0.17 10.92
CA PRO A 64 -5.72 -1.62 11.01
C PRO A 64 -4.79 -2.34 10.04
N LEU A 65 -4.52 -1.74 8.88
CA LEU A 65 -3.59 -2.31 7.90
C LEU A 65 -2.13 -2.14 8.33
N VAL A 66 -1.76 -0.96 8.84
CA VAL A 66 -0.36 -0.67 9.20
C VAL A 66 0.03 -1.17 10.58
N ALA A 67 -0.94 -1.35 11.49
CA ALA A 67 -0.70 -1.84 12.85
C ALA A 67 -0.58 -3.38 12.95
N GLN A 68 -0.65 -4.10 11.84
CA GLN A 68 -0.48 -5.55 11.84
C GLN A 68 0.98 -5.96 12.00
N ALA A 69 1.25 -6.86 12.97
CA ALA A 69 2.58 -7.40 13.24
C ALA A 69 3.04 -8.46 12.22
N GLY A 70 2.12 -9.07 11.46
CA GLY A 70 2.42 -10.16 10.54
C GLY A 70 2.40 -9.74 9.06
N PRO A 71 2.82 -10.64 8.16
CA PRO A 71 2.70 -10.40 6.73
C PRO A 71 1.22 -10.42 6.30
N TRP A 72 0.85 -9.51 5.42
CA TRP A 72 -0.47 -9.45 4.84
C TRP A 72 -0.42 -9.08 3.37
N VAL A 73 -1.46 -9.42 2.64
CA VAL A 73 -1.61 -9.12 1.22
C VAL A 73 -2.97 -8.47 1.01
N ILE A 74 -2.98 -7.37 0.27
CA ILE A 74 -4.19 -6.71 -0.19
C ILE A 74 -4.24 -6.77 -1.71
N ALA A 75 -5.42 -7.04 -2.27
CA ALA A 75 -5.69 -6.95 -3.69
C ALA A 75 -6.68 -5.82 -3.95
N GLN A 76 -6.40 -4.97 -4.93
CA GLN A 76 -7.31 -3.94 -5.41
C GLN A 76 -7.62 -4.19 -6.88
N LEU A 77 -8.92 -4.18 -7.21
CA LEU A 77 -9.43 -4.35 -8.55
C LEU A 77 -10.38 -3.20 -8.89
N GLY A 78 -10.15 -2.56 -10.04
CA GLY A 78 -11.12 -1.66 -10.66
C GLY A 78 -11.91 -2.41 -11.70
N GLN A 79 -13.25 -2.34 -11.64
CA GLN A 79 -14.12 -2.98 -12.62
C GLN A 79 -15.31 -2.09 -12.94
N SER A 80 -15.88 -2.27 -14.14
CA SER A 80 -17.14 -1.68 -14.53
C SER A 80 -18.32 -2.43 -13.88
N LEU A 81 -19.53 -1.87 -13.98
CA LEU A 81 -20.74 -2.49 -13.39
C LEU A 81 -21.03 -3.89 -13.92
N ASP A 82 -20.62 -4.18 -15.15
CA ASP A 82 -20.72 -5.51 -15.78
C ASP A 82 -19.53 -6.43 -15.46
N GLY A 83 -18.66 -6.03 -14.50
CA GLY A 83 -17.56 -6.85 -14.01
C GLY A 83 -16.33 -6.90 -14.91
N ARG A 84 -16.21 -6.02 -15.90
CA ARG A 84 -15.05 -5.97 -16.80
C ARG A 84 -13.95 -5.09 -16.25
N ILE A 85 -12.70 -5.51 -16.39
CA ILE A 85 -11.49 -4.78 -15.97
C ILE A 85 -10.87 -3.96 -17.10
N ALA A 86 -11.32 -4.18 -18.34
CA ALA A 86 -10.89 -3.47 -19.54
C ALA A 86 -11.98 -3.50 -20.59
N THR A 87 -11.91 -2.62 -21.58
CA THR A 87 -12.74 -2.66 -22.79
C THR A 87 -12.38 -3.86 -23.68
N ALA A 88 -13.19 -4.16 -24.70
CA ALA A 88 -12.90 -5.21 -25.68
C ALA A 88 -11.57 -4.97 -26.42
N SER A 89 -11.13 -3.70 -26.55
CA SER A 89 -9.81 -3.35 -27.11
C SER A 89 -8.65 -3.42 -26.12
N GLY A 90 -8.91 -3.79 -24.84
CA GLY A 90 -7.91 -3.88 -23.79
C GLY A 90 -7.63 -2.55 -23.07
N ALA A 91 -8.31 -1.45 -23.39
CA ALA A 91 -8.12 -0.18 -22.71
C ALA A 91 -8.74 -0.24 -21.30
N SER A 92 -7.93 0.05 -20.29
CA SER A 92 -8.32 0.10 -18.87
C SER A 92 -8.26 1.51 -18.28
N HIS A 93 -7.84 2.50 -19.07
CA HIS A 93 -7.72 3.90 -18.61
C HIS A 93 -9.09 4.47 -18.22
N TYR A 94 -9.13 5.20 -17.10
CA TYR A 94 -10.30 5.94 -16.60
C TYR A 94 -11.47 5.11 -16.06
N ILE A 95 -11.31 3.81 -15.80
CA ILE A 95 -12.33 3.02 -15.09
C ILE A 95 -12.47 3.53 -13.65
N ASN A 96 -11.39 4.03 -13.06
CA ASN A 96 -11.37 4.52 -11.68
C ASN A 96 -11.39 6.06 -11.62
N ALA A 97 -12.26 6.61 -10.78
CA ALA A 97 -12.31 8.02 -10.42
C ALA A 97 -11.04 8.48 -9.68
N LEU A 98 -10.86 9.80 -9.50
CA LEU A 98 -9.68 10.36 -8.84
C LEU A 98 -9.52 9.85 -7.40
N GLU A 99 -10.63 9.72 -6.68
CA GLU A 99 -10.67 9.23 -5.30
C GLU A 99 -10.14 7.79 -5.20
N ALA A 100 -10.57 6.91 -6.11
CA ALA A 100 -10.09 5.53 -6.16
C ALA A 100 -8.60 5.46 -6.53
N ARG A 101 -8.11 6.35 -7.39
CA ARG A 101 -6.69 6.46 -7.72
C ARG A 101 -5.88 6.98 -6.53
N THR A 102 -6.38 7.97 -5.80
CA THR A 102 -5.77 8.48 -4.58
C THR A 102 -5.68 7.37 -3.52
N HIS A 103 -6.76 6.61 -3.35
CA HIS A 103 -6.79 5.45 -2.46
C HIS A 103 -5.73 4.41 -2.86
N LEU A 104 -5.59 4.09 -4.16
CA LEU A 104 -4.55 3.19 -4.65
C LEU A 104 -3.14 3.71 -4.33
N HIS A 105 -2.89 5.02 -4.45
CA HIS A 105 -1.60 5.59 -4.06
C HIS A 105 -1.36 5.56 -2.55
N ARG A 106 -2.40 5.70 -1.73
CA ARG A 106 -2.33 5.48 -0.28
C ARG A 106 -1.97 4.04 0.05
N LEU A 107 -2.61 3.06 -0.60
CA LEU A 107 -2.24 1.65 -0.43
C LEU A 107 -0.78 1.39 -0.80
N ARG A 108 -0.30 1.95 -1.93
CA ARG A 108 1.11 1.83 -2.33
C ARG A 108 2.08 2.43 -1.31
N ALA A 109 1.69 3.51 -0.65
CA ALA A 109 2.53 4.17 0.34
C ALA A 109 2.66 3.38 1.66
N VAL A 110 1.71 2.49 1.96
CA VAL A 110 1.71 1.70 3.21
C VAL A 110 2.20 0.26 3.03
N VAL A 111 2.41 -0.22 1.81
CA VAL A 111 2.93 -1.57 1.54
C VAL A 111 4.45 -1.54 1.30
N ASP A 112 5.12 -2.66 1.53
CA ASP A 112 6.55 -2.80 1.26
C ASP A 112 6.81 -3.14 -0.21
N ALA A 113 5.87 -3.85 -0.86
CA ALA A 113 5.99 -4.24 -2.25
C ALA A 113 4.65 -4.19 -3.00
N VAL A 114 4.70 -3.86 -4.28
CA VAL A 114 3.59 -4.00 -5.23
C VAL A 114 3.92 -5.13 -6.19
N VAL A 115 2.99 -6.07 -6.32
CA VAL A 115 3.16 -7.26 -7.16
C VAL A 115 2.24 -7.17 -8.37
N VAL A 116 2.79 -7.36 -9.57
CA VAL A 116 2.03 -7.36 -10.82
C VAL A 116 2.45 -8.51 -11.73
N GLY A 117 1.55 -8.96 -12.59
CA GLY A 117 1.86 -9.94 -13.63
C GLY A 117 2.63 -9.32 -14.79
N VAL A 118 3.48 -10.12 -15.46
CA VAL A 118 4.22 -9.70 -16.67
C VAL A 118 3.30 -9.25 -17.80
N GLY A 119 2.07 -9.75 -17.87
CA GLY A 119 1.08 -9.29 -18.86
C GLY A 119 0.79 -7.80 -18.70
N THR A 120 0.51 -7.33 -17.49
CA THR A 120 0.28 -5.93 -17.16
C THR A 120 1.51 -5.08 -17.48
N VAL A 121 2.72 -5.57 -17.11
CA VAL A 121 3.97 -4.86 -17.41
C VAL A 121 4.17 -4.67 -18.92
N ASN A 122 3.92 -5.71 -19.71
CA ASN A 122 4.10 -5.64 -21.16
C ASN A 122 3.03 -4.82 -21.89
N ALA A 123 1.82 -4.71 -21.31
CA ALA A 123 0.72 -3.96 -21.91
C ALA A 123 0.77 -2.47 -21.53
N ASP A 124 0.99 -2.14 -20.26
CA ASP A 124 0.75 -0.82 -19.72
C ASP A 124 2.03 -0.12 -19.23
N ASP A 125 3.14 -0.85 -19.10
CA ASP A 125 4.40 -0.39 -18.49
C ASP A 125 4.17 0.50 -17.24
N PRO A 126 3.43 0.01 -16.23
CA PRO A 126 2.96 0.83 -15.14
C PRO A 126 4.12 1.23 -14.22
N GLN A 127 4.19 2.51 -13.86
CA GLN A 127 5.26 3.00 -12.97
C GLN A 127 5.19 2.42 -11.55
N LEU A 128 3.98 2.10 -11.05
CA LEU A 128 3.72 1.53 -9.72
C LEU A 128 4.27 2.38 -8.55
N THR A 129 4.39 3.68 -8.77
CA THR A 129 4.92 4.65 -7.79
C THR A 129 3.82 5.34 -7.01
N VAL A 130 4.20 5.97 -5.89
CA VAL A 130 3.36 6.87 -5.11
C VAL A 130 3.47 8.28 -5.70
N ARG A 131 2.34 8.93 -6.03
CA ARG A 131 2.32 10.26 -6.68
C ARG A 131 1.23 11.19 -6.15
N HIS A 132 0.08 10.66 -5.76
CA HIS A 132 -1.09 11.46 -5.35
C HIS A 132 -1.10 11.80 -3.86
N VAL A 133 -0.22 11.21 -3.07
CA VAL A 133 -0.09 11.40 -1.63
C VAL A 133 1.37 11.37 -1.22
N PRO A 134 1.76 11.96 -0.09
CA PRO A 134 3.08 11.75 0.49
C PRO A 134 3.30 10.27 0.82
N GLY A 135 4.54 9.78 0.66
CA GLY A 135 4.91 8.41 1.02
C GLY A 135 6.08 7.87 0.19
N ALA A 136 6.71 6.82 0.70
CA ALA A 136 7.80 6.14 0.00
C ALA A 136 7.25 5.22 -1.11
N ASN A 137 8.03 5.06 -2.19
CA ASN A 137 7.69 4.10 -3.22
C ASN A 137 7.90 2.67 -2.73
N PRO A 138 6.96 1.77 -2.96
CA PRO A 138 7.12 0.35 -2.66
C PRO A 138 8.12 -0.32 -3.62
N LEU A 139 8.65 -1.47 -3.21
CA LEU A 139 9.38 -2.35 -4.11
C LEU A 139 8.44 -2.85 -5.22
N ARG A 140 8.90 -2.84 -6.45
CA ARG A 140 8.15 -3.38 -7.59
C ARG A 140 8.54 -4.83 -7.82
N VAL A 141 7.54 -5.73 -7.84
CA VAL A 141 7.73 -7.16 -8.04
C VAL A 141 6.93 -7.61 -9.26
N VAL A 142 7.59 -8.21 -10.24
CA VAL A 142 6.96 -8.72 -11.45
C VAL A 142 6.91 -10.24 -11.40
N LEU A 143 5.72 -10.80 -11.51
CA LEU A 143 5.52 -12.24 -11.63
C LEU A 143 5.71 -12.65 -13.09
N ASP A 144 6.89 -13.15 -13.43
CA ASP A 144 7.26 -13.60 -14.78
C ASP A 144 7.94 -14.97 -14.76
N PRO A 145 7.19 -16.06 -14.55
CA PRO A 145 7.76 -17.41 -14.47
C PRO A 145 8.34 -17.90 -15.80
N ARG A 146 7.98 -17.26 -16.91
CA ARG A 146 8.42 -17.65 -18.27
C ARG A 146 9.38 -16.67 -18.91
N ARG A 147 9.84 -15.63 -18.16
CA ARG A 147 10.77 -14.59 -18.64
C ARG A 147 10.30 -13.89 -19.93
N ARG A 148 9.06 -13.41 -19.92
CA ARG A 148 8.42 -12.74 -21.06
C ARG A 148 8.43 -11.21 -20.95
N ALA A 149 9.02 -10.65 -19.90
CA ALA A 149 9.14 -9.21 -19.74
C ALA A 149 9.98 -8.64 -20.90
N LYS A 150 9.44 -7.60 -21.54
CA LYS A 150 10.17 -6.86 -22.57
C LYS A 150 11.27 -6.04 -21.92
N SER A 151 12.43 -5.96 -22.57
CA SER A 151 13.51 -5.09 -22.14
C SER A 151 13.12 -3.61 -22.30
N GLY A 152 13.47 -2.78 -21.31
CA GLY A 152 13.24 -1.34 -21.36
C GLY A 152 11.97 -0.87 -20.66
N ASN A 153 11.13 -1.76 -20.12
CA ASN A 153 9.96 -1.36 -19.32
C ASN A 153 10.38 -0.68 -18.01
N ALA A 154 9.77 0.45 -17.67
CA ALA A 154 10.07 1.24 -16.48
C ALA A 154 9.77 0.48 -15.17
N SER A 155 8.79 -0.42 -15.19
CA SER A 155 8.44 -1.29 -14.06
C SER A 155 9.36 -2.51 -13.91
N CYS A 156 10.24 -2.76 -14.87
CA CYS A 156 11.22 -3.85 -14.85
C CYS A 156 12.66 -3.27 -14.90
N PRO A 157 13.15 -2.63 -13.82
CA PRO A 157 14.55 -2.25 -13.76
C PRO A 157 15.40 -3.52 -13.83
N ALA A 158 16.61 -3.44 -14.37
CA ALA A 158 17.52 -4.57 -14.64
C ALA A 158 17.80 -5.52 -13.45
N MET A 159 17.25 -5.23 -12.27
CA MET A 159 17.41 -6.01 -11.04
C MET A 159 16.08 -6.44 -10.37
N ALA A 160 14.92 -6.28 -11.02
CA ALA A 160 13.71 -6.89 -10.49
C ALA A 160 13.84 -8.41 -10.55
N LYS A 161 14.07 -9.07 -9.41
CA LYS A 161 14.11 -10.54 -9.34
C LYS A 161 12.77 -11.07 -9.84
N ALA A 162 12.75 -11.76 -10.97
CA ALA A 162 11.60 -12.53 -11.41
C ALA A 162 11.36 -13.64 -10.39
N LEU A 163 10.39 -13.46 -9.51
CA LEU A 163 10.00 -14.46 -8.52
C LEU A 163 9.22 -15.56 -9.24
N ARG A 164 9.70 -16.80 -9.14
CA ARG A 164 8.92 -17.96 -9.54
C ARG A 164 7.77 -18.14 -8.54
N ARG A 165 6.58 -18.59 -9.00
CA ARG A 165 5.38 -18.82 -8.14
C ARG A 165 5.70 -19.55 -6.82
N ARG A 166 6.63 -20.51 -6.83
CA ARG A 166 7.05 -21.23 -5.63
C ARG A 166 7.91 -20.41 -4.67
N GLN A 167 8.55 -19.33 -5.13
CA GLN A 167 9.38 -18.45 -4.30
C GLN A 167 8.55 -17.36 -3.62
N CYS A 168 7.40 -16.96 -4.17
CA CYS A 168 6.48 -16.07 -3.47
C CYS A 168 5.93 -16.66 -2.16
N CYS A 169 5.66 -17.99 -2.14
CA CYS A 169 5.16 -18.66 -0.93
C CYS A 169 6.28 -19.12 0.02
N ALA A 170 7.50 -19.36 -0.50
CA ALA A 170 8.63 -19.84 0.30
C ALA A 170 9.58 -18.72 0.77
N GLY A 171 9.56 -17.56 0.13
CA GLY A 171 10.43 -16.42 0.46
C GLY A 171 9.95 -15.59 1.64
N CYS A 172 8.71 -15.80 2.11
CA CYS A 172 8.20 -15.21 3.34
C CYS A 172 8.81 -15.83 4.61
N ALA A 173 9.60 -16.88 4.48
CA ALA A 173 10.17 -17.62 5.61
C ALA A 173 11.68 -17.88 5.44
N ARG A 174 12.50 -16.83 5.20
CA ARG A 174 13.94 -16.97 5.41
C ARG A 174 14.33 -16.33 6.73
N PRO A 175 14.85 -17.13 7.71
CA PRO A 175 15.22 -16.64 9.03
C PRO A 175 16.52 -15.82 9.06
N ASP A 176 17.18 -15.54 7.93
CA ASP A 176 18.55 -15.05 7.90
C ASP A 176 18.73 -13.60 7.42
N THR A 177 17.64 -12.86 7.25
CA THR A 177 17.69 -11.42 7.01
C THR A 177 16.75 -10.73 7.96
N ASP A 178 17.31 -10.20 9.03
CA ASP A 178 16.74 -9.27 10.01
C ASP A 178 15.28 -8.84 9.76
N GLY A 179 14.33 -9.68 10.13
CA GLY A 179 12.95 -9.32 10.38
C GLY A 179 12.17 -8.63 9.25
N CYS A 180 12.58 -8.75 7.98
CA CYS A 180 11.86 -8.16 6.86
C CYS A 180 10.56 -8.90 6.57
N TRP A 181 9.49 -8.46 7.21
CA TRP A 181 8.12 -8.84 6.90
C TRP A 181 7.61 -8.01 5.72
N TRP A 182 7.18 -8.67 4.66
CA TRP A 182 6.68 -8.01 3.46
C TRP A 182 5.18 -7.69 3.60
N ARG A 183 4.82 -6.43 3.48
CA ARG A 183 3.45 -6.00 3.22
C ARG A 183 3.32 -5.84 1.71
N ALA A 184 2.48 -6.62 1.06
CA ALA A 184 2.34 -6.61 -0.39
C ALA A 184 0.94 -6.18 -0.81
N ALA A 185 0.86 -5.35 -1.86
CA ALA A 185 -0.37 -5.06 -2.60
C ALA A 185 -0.24 -5.64 -4.02
N ALA A 186 -1.29 -6.27 -4.50
CA ALA A 186 -1.39 -6.83 -5.84
C ALA A 186 -2.38 -6.03 -6.71
#